data_89df94d8bc01e1766957048dd43ccc12
#
_entry.id   89df94d8bc01e1766957048dd43ccc12
#
_cell.length_a   1.000
_cell.length_b   1.000
_cell.length_c   1.000
_cell.angle_alpha   90.00
_cell.angle_beta   90.00
_cell.angle_gamma   90.00
#
_symmetry.space_group_name_H-M   'P 1'
#
loop_
_entity.id
_entity.type
_entity.pdbx_description
1 polymer ?
#
loop_
_entity_poly.entity_id
_entity_poly.type
_entity_poly.pdbx_seq_one_letter_code
_entity_poly.pdbx_strand_id
1 'polypeptide(L)'
;MKHPVPDTDRVAASRAAVEARRARAELKQRVRDGELSPVTVLELSKKPDTPAATLRITDFLLLMPAIGAVKMPGILETLDISERKRLGGLGIRQRTRLEAFVRQRLGLDEATTVPPLTVLAGPTAVGKGTVAAYIREHYPEVSLSVSATTRAPRPGEIDGVHYFFVTDEEFDRMLAESEFLEWATVHNAYRYGTPRTPVLEASAQGQLVLLEIDLQGARQVSVAMPDARLVFLAPPTWDELVRRLIGRGTESAEEQERRLTTAKGELAAAEEFDETIVNDEVALAAERLVAIMRGEKPEA
;
A
#
# COMPACT_ATOMS: atom_id res chain seq x y z
N MET A 1 19.33 -13.41 48.67
CA MET A 1 19.08 -14.84 48.46
C MET A 1 18.61 -15.06 47.03
N LYS A 2 19.40 -15.67 46.15
CA LYS A 2 18.97 -16.05 44.79
C LYS A 2 18.23 -17.38 44.91
N HIS A 3 16.93 -17.37 44.56
CA HIS A 3 16.16 -18.61 44.46
C HIS A 3 16.75 -19.47 43.32
N PRO A 4 17.05 -20.74 43.52
CA PRO A 4 17.47 -21.62 42.43
C PRO A 4 16.24 -21.88 41.52
N VAL A 5 16.41 -21.62 40.21
CA VAL A 5 15.44 -21.99 39.20
C VAL A 5 15.37 -23.52 39.13
N PRO A 6 14.19 -24.16 39.18
CA PRO A 6 14.05 -25.61 39.17
C PRO A 6 14.68 -26.25 37.93
N ASP A 7 15.46 -27.33 38.09
CA ASP A 7 16.15 -28.08 37.04
C ASP A 7 15.19 -28.64 35.96
N THR A 8 13.93 -28.86 36.32
CA THR A 8 12.88 -29.30 35.44
C THR A 8 12.61 -28.33 34.28
N ASP A 9 12.74 -27.01 34.48
CA ASP A 9 12.52 -26.00 33.43
C ASP A 9 13.61 -25.97 32.35
N ARG A 10 14.87 -26.24 32.74
CA ARG A 10 15.98 -26.27 31.81
C ARG A 10 15.95 -27.47 30.87
N VAL A 11 15.52 -28.63 31.36
CA VAL A 11 15.41 -29.85 30.55
C VAL A 11 14.25 -29.71 29.54
N ALA A 12 13.10 -29.16 29.95
CA ALA A 12 11.95 -28.89 29.07
C ALA A 12 12.34 -27.85 27.99
N ALA A 13 13.00 -26.75 28.36
CA ALA A 13 13.46 -25.73 27.42
C ALA A 13 14.51 -26.30 26.42
N SER A 14 15.41 -27.17 26.90
CA SER A 14 16.39 -27.82 26.02
C SER A 14 15.72 -28.76 25.01
N ARG A 15 14.75 -29.57 25.44
CA ARG A 15 13.98 -30.45 24.55
C ARG A 15 13.19 -29.64 23.49
N ALA A 16 12.49 -28.61 23.90
CA ALA A 16 11.78 -27.73 22.99
C ALA A 16 12.71 -27.05 21.95
N ALA A 17 13.93 -26.66 22.37
CA ALA A 17 14.90 -26.09 21.45
C ALA A 17 15.43 -27.14 20.43
N VAL A 18 15.63 -28.39 20.84
CA VAL A 18 16.02 -29.50 19.94
C VAL A 18 14.90 -29.82 18.94
N GLU A 19 13.67 -29.92 19.41
CA GLU A 19 12.48 -30.14 18.55
C GLU A 19 12.31 -29.00 17.54
N ALA A 20 12.42 -27.74 17.95
CA ALA A 20 12.33 -26.60 17.05
C ALA A 20 13.46 -26.59 16.00
N ARG A 21 14.69 -27.04 16.34
CA ARG A 21 15.77 -27.21 15.34
C ARG A 21 15.44 -28.30 14.35
N ARG A 22 14.94 -29.46 14.83
CA ARG A 22 14.56 -30.59 13.98
C ARG A 22 13.45 -30.20 13.01
N ALA A 23 12.40 -29.55 13.50
CA ALA A 23 11.29 -29.08 12.68
C ALA A 23 11.73 -28.11 11.58
N ARG A 24 12.67 -27.17 11.88
CA ARG A 24 13.24 -26.28 10.86
C ARG A 24 14.11 -27.02 9.86
N ALA A 25 14.88 -28.02 10.28
CA ALA A 25 15.72 -28.81 9.39
C ALA A 25 14.85 -29.64 8.43
N GLU A 26 13.77 -30.25 8.91
CA GLU A 26 12.78 -30.95 8.12
C GLU A 26 12.07 -30.04 7.12
N LEU A 27 11.63 -28.84 7.54
CA LEU A 27 11.05 -27.85 6.66
C LEU A 27 12.00 -27.51 5.51
N LYS A 28 13.28 -27.25 5.82
CA LYS A 28 14.30 -26.94 4.81
C LYS A 28 14.54 -28.12 3.86
N GLN A 29 14.50 -29.33 4.37
CA GLN A 29 14.68 -30.52 3.53
C GLN A 29 13.50 -30.67 2.56
N ARG A 30 12.27 -30.55 3.02
CA ARG A 30 11.06 -30.60 2.16
C ARG A 30 11.08 -29.57 1.04
N VAL A 31 11.64 -28.37 1.30
CA VAL A 31 11.82 -27.36 0.22
C VAL A 31 12.87 -27.82 -0.79
N ARG A 32 14.01 -28.40 -0.35
CA ARG A 32 15.06 -28.90 -1.24
C ARG A 32 14.59 -30.08 -2.09
N ASP A 33 13.75 -30.93 -1.52
CA ASP A 33 13.19 -32.10 -2.20
C ASP A 33 12.01 -31.72 -3.14
N GLY A 34 11.64 -30.44 -3.18
CA GLY A 34 10.54 -29.95 -4.03
C GLY A 34 9.14 -30.26 -3.50
N GLU A 35 9.02 -30.86 -2.31
CA GLU A 35 7.73 -31.18 -1.67
C GLU A 35 7.00 -29.92 -1.17
N LEU A 36 7.73 -28.85 -0.91
CA LEU A 36 7.18 -27.60 -0.41
C LEU A 36 7.79 -26.41 -1.17
N SER A 37 6.95 -25.55 -1.70
CA SER A 37 7.44 -24.36 -2.40
C SER A 37 7.92 -23.27 -1.43
N PRO A 38 8.90 -22.43 -1.79
CA PRO A 38 9.28 -21.27 -0.98
C PRO A 38 8.10 -20.32 -0.71
N VAL A 39 7.16 -20.17 -1.65
CA VAL A 39 5.93 -19.36 -1.47
C VAL A 39 5.09 -19.93 -0.33
N THR A 40 4.90 -21.26 -0.31
CA THR A 40 4.17 -21.92 0.79
C THR A 40 4.85 -21.72 2.15
N VAL A 41 6.18 -21.70 2.18
CA VAL A 41 6.94 -21.40 3.43
C VAL A 41 6.65 -19.97 3.92
N LEU A 42 6.56 -18.98 3.01
CA LEU A 42 6.20 -17.61 3.37
C LEU A 42 4.78 -17.55 3.93
N GLU A 43 3.82 -18.22 3.33
CA GLU A 43 2.45 -18.29 3.85
C GLU A 43 2.39 -18.93 5.25
N LEU A 44 3.07 -20.07 5.44
CA LEU A 44 3.14 -20.72 6.75
C LEU A 44 3.79 -19.83 7.81
N SER A 45 4.73 -18.95 7.42
CA SER A 45 5.44 -18.05 8.33
C SER A 45 4.55 -16.92 8.90
N LYS A 46 3.35 -16.70 8.35
CA LYS A 46 2.36 -15.75 8.88
C LYS A 46 1.75 -16.23 10.21
N LYS A 47 1.81 -17.53 10.47
CA LYS A 47 1.36 -18.12 11.75
C LYS A 47 2.53 -18.16 12.75
N PRO A 48 2.42 -17.53 13.92
CA PRO A 48 3.57 -17.26 14.81
C PRO A 48 4.28 -18.53 15.34
N ASP A 49 3.57 -19.60 15.59
CA ASP A 49 4.11 -20.80 16.24
C ASP A 49 4.59 -21.89 15.24
N THR A 50 4.81 -21.51 13.98
CA THR A 50 5.28 -22.44 12.95
C THR A 50 6.82 -22.47 12.86
N PRO A 51 7.40 -23.62 12.44
CA PRO A 51 8.82 -23.68 12.11
C PRO A 51 9.24 -22.65 11.06
N ALA A 52 8.35 -22.31 10.12
CA ALA A 52 8.55 -21.30 9.10
C ALA A 52 8.70 -19.88 9.70
N ALA A 53 7.86 -19.51 10.67
CA ALA A 53 7.95 -18.20 11.33
C ALA A 53 9.29 -17.99 12.05
N THR A 54 9.88 -19.05 12.61
CA THR A 54 11.14 -19.01 13.32
C THR A 54 12.37 -19.14 12.42
N LEU A 55 12.19 -19.39 11.11
CA LEU A 55 13.30 -19.52 10.15
C LEU A 55 13.97 -18.17 9.93
N ARG A 56 15.32 -18.12 9.91
CA ARG A 56 16.05 -16.88 9.57
C ARG A 56 15.88 -16.56 8.09
N ILE A 57 15.82 -15.28 7.78
CA ILE A 57 15.74 -14.81 6.38
C ILE A 57 16.89 -15.34 5.52
N THR A 58 18.09 -15.38 6.06
CA THR A 58 19.27 -15.92 5.38
C THR A 58 19.14 -17.42 5.08
N ASP A 59 18.66 -18.22 6.04
CA ASP A 59 18.40 -19.65 5.85
C ASP A 59 17.33 -19.89 4.77
N PHE A 60 16.30 -19.04 4.74
CA PHE A 60 15.22 -19.12 3.76
C PHE A 60 15.72 -18.77 2.34
N LEU A 61 16.45 -17.67 2.18
CA LEU A 61 16.99 -17.26 0.87
C LEU A 61 17.97 -18.30 0.29
N LEU A 62 18.72 -19.00 1.13
CA LEU A 62 19.60 -20.10 0.69
C LEU A 62 18.87 -21.36 0.18
N LEU A 63 17.55 -21.46 0.38
CA LEU A 63 16.72 -22.52 -0.20
C LEU A 63 16.34 -22.22 -1.66
N MET A 64 16.56 -21.00 -2.12
CA MET A 64 16.19 -20.58 -3.46
C MET A 64 17.29 -20.89 -4.49
N PRO A 65 16.93 -21.24 -5.72
CA PRO A 65 17.91 -21.52 -6.76
C PRO A 65 18.80 -20.33 -7.06
N ALA A 66 20.09 -20.60 -7.24
CA ALA A 66 21.13 -19.64 -7.60
C ALA A 66 21.34 -18.46 -6.60
N ILE A 67 20.91 -18.63 -5.33
CA ILE A 67 21.26 -17.73 -4.24
C ILE A 67 22.32 -18.39 -3.38
N GLY A 68 23.52 -17.79 -3.34
CA GLY A 68 24.63 -18.18 -2.47
C GLY A 68 25.03 -17.06 -1.51
N ALA A 69 25.97 -17.36 -0.62
CA ALA A 69 26.43 -16.42 0.39
C ALA A 69 26.95 -15.08 -0.18
N VAL A 70 27.52 -15.10 -1.39
CA VAL A 70 28.06 -13.90 -2.05
C VAL A 70 26.96 -12.92 -2.48
N LYS A 71 25.83 -13.42 -2.94
CA LYS A 71 24.71 -12.58 -3.40
C LYS A 71 23.79 -12.12 -2.25
N MET A 72 23.87 -12.79 -1.10
CA MET A 72 22.98 -12.59 0.03
C MET A 72 22.94 -11.13 0.53
N PRO A 73 24.09 -10.45 0.78
CA PRO A 73 24.09 -9.09 1.30
C PRO A 73 23.34 -8.11 0.37
N GLY A 74 23.61 -8.16 -0.94
CA GLY A 74 22.95 -7.29 -1.90
C GLY A 74 21.43 -7.52 -2.01
N ILE A 75 21.00 -8.80 -1.89
CA ILE A 75 19.57 -9.13 -1.86
C ILE A 75 18.91 -8.55 -0.60
N LEU A 76 19.53 -8.71 0.56
CA LEU A 76 19.00 -8.21 1.82
C LEU A 76 18.93 -6.66 1.83
N GLU A 77 19.90 -5.99 1.25
CA GLU A 77 19.92 -4.54 1.06
C GLU A 77 18.75 -4.09 0.15
N THR A 78 18.59 -4.73 -1.00
CA THR A 78 17.47 -4.43 -1.91
C THR A 78 16.10 -4.63 -1.26
N LEU A 79 15.96 -5.65 -0.41
CA LEU A 79 14.73 -5.96 0.30
C LEU A 79 14.52 -5.10 1.56
N ASP A 80 15.53 -4.35 1.98
CA ASP A 80 15.56 -3.61 3.25
C ASP A 80 15.28 -4.52 4.46
N ILE A 81 15.95 -5.70 4.49
CA ILE A 81 15.76 -6.70 5.52
C ILE A 81 17.10 -6.98 6.19
N SER A 82 17.17 -6.81 7.51
CA SER A 82 18.36 -7.19 8.29
C SER A 82 18.54 -8.71 8.30
N GLU A 83 19.79 -9.20 8.14
CA GLU A 83 20.18 -10.62 8.20
C GLU A 83 19.72 -11.36 9.47
N ARG A 84 19.52 -10.62 10.57
CA ARG A 84 19.10 -11.16 11.87
C ARG A 84 17.61 -11.44 11.95
N LYS A 85 16.82 -10.93 10.99
CA LYS A 85 15.36 -11.11 10.97
C LYS A 85 14.96 -12.56 10.73
N ARG A 86 13.82 -12.92 11.30
CA ARG A 86 13.10 -14.17 11.05
C ARG A 86 11.88 -13.89 10.20
N LEU A 87 11.39 -14.86 9.44
CA LEU A 87 10.24 -14.68 8.55
C LEU A 87 8.98 -14.18 9.29
N GLY A 88 8.70 -14.71 10.49
CA GLY A 88 7.56 -14.26 11.30
C GLY A 88 7.74 -12.84 11.89
N GLY A 89 8.97 -12.30 11.92
CA GLY A 89 9.26 -10.95 12.43
C GLY A 89 9.43 -9.88 11.35
N LEU A 90 9.06 -10.17 10.11
CA LEU A 90 9.06 -9.20 9.02
C LEU A 90 7.88 -8.25 9.15
N GLY A 91 8.14 -6.96 8.99
CA GLY A 91 7.09 -5.96 8.80
C GLY A 91 6.35 -6.17 7.47
N ILE A 92 5.18 -5.57 7.34
CA ILE A 92 4.30 -5.75 6.17
C ILE A 92 5.07 -5.44 4.87
N ARG A 93 5.71 -4.27 4.77
CA ARG A 93 6.48 -3.86 3.58
C ARG A 93 7.65 -4.81 3.26
N GLN A 94 8.36 -5.29 4.27
CA GLN A 94 9.47 -6.25 4.08
C GLN A 94 8.96 -7.59 3.56
N ARG A 95 7.83 -8.04 4.08
CA ARG A 95 7.18 -9.28 3.66
C ARG A 95 6.75 -9.21 2.20
N THR A 96 6.06 -8.15 1.81
CA THR A 96 5.61 -7.92 0.42
C THR A 96 6.80 -7.92 -0.56
N ARG A 97 7.86 -7.16 -0.26
CA ARG A 97 9.08 -7.16 -1.12
C ARG A 97 9.69 -8.56 -1.23
N LEU A 98 9.73 -9.31 -0.14
CA LEU A 98 10.25 -10.66 -0.13
C LEU A 98 9.37 -11.63 -0.94
N GLU A 99 8.04 -11.53 -0.82
CA GLU A 99 7.08 -12.35 -1.58
C GLU A 99 7.22 -12.08 -3.10
N ALA A 100 7.27 -10.81 -3.52
CA ALA A 100 7.50 -10.43 -4.90
C ALA A 100 8.85 -10.97 -5.42
N PHE A 101 9.93 -10.76 -4.69
CA PHE A 101 11.26 -11.29 -5.04
C PHE A 101 11.25 -12.82 -5.22
N VAL A 102 10.59 -13.55 -4.31
CA VAL A 102 10.49 -15.01 -4.37
C VAL A 102 9.70 -15.47 -5.60
N ARG A 103 8.55 -14.84 -5.88
CA ARG A 103 7.73 -15.15 -7.06
C ARG A 103 8.50 -14.92 -8.36
N GLN A 104 9.10 -13.74 -8.51
CA GLN A 104 9.93 -13.41 -9.67
C GLN A 104 11.07 -14.43 -9.85
N ARG A 105 11.73 -14.81 -8.76
CA ARG A 105 12.87 -15.73 -8.81
C ARG A 105 12.48 -17.15 -9.20
N LEU A 106 11.26 -17.56 -8.90
CA LEU A 106 10.72 -18.88 -9.24
C LEU A 106 10.02 -18.91 -10.60
N GLY A 107 9.99 -17.78 -11.34
CA GLY A 107 9.27 -17.68 -12.60
C GLY A 107 7.76 -17.85 -12.43
N LEU A 108 7.24 -17.55 -11.24
CA LEU A 108 5.81 -17.64 -10.91
C LEU A 108 5.05 -16.35 -11.29
N ASP A 109 5.75 -15.43 -11.93
CA ASP A 109 5.20 -14.17 -12.45
C ASP A 109 4.59 -14.35 -13.85
N GLU A 110 4.08 -15.56 -14.18
CA GLU A 110 3.24 -15.69 -15.36
C GLU A 110 1.88 -15.06 -15.07
N ALA A 111 1.78 -13.84 -15.57
CA ALA A 111 0.58 -13.23 -16.13
C ALA A 111 -0.74 -13.40 -15.37
N THR A 112 -0.78 -12.93 -14.14
CA THR A 112 -1.86 -12.04 -13.71
C THR A 112 -1.20 -10.99 -12.82
N THR A 113 -0.45 -10.11 -13.42
CA THR A 113 -0.15 -8.82 -12.79
C THR A 113 -1.48 -8.09 -12.77
N VAL A 114 -2.25 -8.39 -11.71
CA VAL A 114 -3.26 -7.43 -11.27
C VAL A 114 -2.47 -6.13 -11.17
N PRO A 115 -2.76 -5.13 -12.00
CA PRO A 115 -2.01 -3.89 -11.94
C PRO A 115 -2.05 -3.38 -10.51
N PRO A 116 -0.93 -2.96 -9.93
CA PRO A 116 -0.95 -2.48 -8.56
C PRO A 116 -1.94 -1.32 -8.48
N LEU A 117 -2.79 -1.34 -7.44
CA LEU A 117 -3.67 -0.23 -7.14
C LEU A 117 -2.84 1.06 -7.10
N THR A 118 -3.27 2.09 -7.82
CA THR A 118 -2.58 3.38 -7.82
C THR A 118 -3.38 4.41 -7.03
N VAL A 119 -2.71 5.10 -6.14
CA VAL A 119 -3.26 6.18 -5.33
C VAL A 119 -2.70 7.50 -5.84
N LEU A 120 -3.59 8.41 -6.23
CA LEU A 120 -3.26 9.79 -6.54
C LEU A 120 -3.60 10.67 -5.34
N ALA A 121 -2.59 11.21 -4.70
CA ALA A 121 -2.78 12.19 -3.63
C ALA A 121 -1.94 13.44 -3.88
N GLY A 122 -2.08 14.43 -3.03
CA GLY A 122 -1.38 15.72 -3.17
C GLY A 122 -2.17 16.84 -2.52
N PRO A 123 -1.64 18.06 -2.49
CA PRO A 123 -2.22 19.16 -1.75
C PRO A 123 -3.61 19.56 -2.28
N THR A 124 -4.36 20.22 -1.40
CA THR A 124 -5.64 20.83 -1.77
C THR A 124 -5.43 21.81 -2.92
N ALA A 125 -6.35 21.83 -3.88
CA ALA A 125 -6.34 22.67 -5.09
C ALA A 125 -5.19 22.39 -6.10
N VAL A 126 -4.43 21.30 -5.96
CA VAL A 126 -3.39 20.93 -6.93
C VAL A 126 -3.98 20.46 -8.27
N GLY A 127 -5.26 20.07 -8.32
CA GLY A 127 -5.94 19.66 -9.55
C GLY A 127 -6.15 18.15 -9.66
N LYS A 128 -6.11 17.37 -8.57
CA LYS A 128 -6.36 15.91 -8.59
C LYS A 128 -7.64 15.55 -9.34
N GLY A 129 -8.78 16.15 -8.96
CA GLY A 129 -10.07 15.88 -9.60
C GLY A 129 -10.11 16.25 -11.09
N THR A 130 -9.34 17.25 -11.52
CA THR A 130 -9.24 17.62 -12.94
C THR A 130 -8.47 16.55 -13.72
N VAL A 131 -7.36 16.06 -13.17
CA VAL A 131 -6.58 14.97 -13.77
C VAL A 131 -7.40 13.67 -13.79
N ALA A 132 -8.10 13.34 -12.69
CA ALA A 132 -8.95 12.16 -12.62
C ALA A 132 -10.13 12.24 -13.62
N ALA A 133 -10.76 13.41 -13.77
CA ALA A 133 -11.81 13.61 -14.76
C ALA A 133 -11.29 13.43 -16.19
N TYR A 134 -10.12 13.99 -16.50
CA TYR A 134 -9.46 13.81 -17.79
C TYR A 134 -9.15 12.33 -18.08
N ILE A 135 -8.64 11.60 -17.09
CA ILE A 135 -8.37 10.16 -17.21
C ILE A 135 -9.66 9.39 -17.50
N ARG A 136 -10.74 9.68 -16.77
CA ARG A 136 -12.04 9.02 -16.99
C ARG A 136 -12.55 9.20 -18.43
N GLU A 137 -12.29 10.35 -19.04
CA GLU A 137 -12.74 10.67 -20.40
C GLU A 137 -11.86 10.02 -21.47
N HIS A 138 -10.53 9.93 -21.25
CA HIS A 138 -9.57 9.58 -22.31
C HIS A 138 -8.95 8.20 -22.17
N TYR A 139 -9.06 7.54 -20.99
CA TYR A 139 -8.42 6.24 -20.70
C TYR A 139 -9.43 5.24 -20.17
N PRO A 140 -10.23 4.60 -21.04
CA PRO A 140 -11.32 3.70 -20.65
C PRO A 140 -10.86 2.43 -19.90
N GLU A 141 -9.56 2.09 -19.98
CA GLU A 141 -8.96 0.99 -19.23
C GLU A 141 -8.72 1.33 -17.75
N VAL A 142 -8.85 2.60 -17.35
CA VAL A 142 -8.66 3.05 -15.97
C VAL A 142 -10.00 3.13 -15.26
N SER A 143 -10.13 2.35 -14.19
CA SER A 143 -11.27 2.38 -13.27
C SER A 143 -10.97 3.35 -12.12
N LEU A 144 -11.73 4.46 -12.04
CA LEU A 144 -11.66 5.34 -10.88
C LEU A 144 -12.53 4.77 -9.76
N SER A 145 -11.97 4.71 -8.54
CA SER A 145 -12.75 4.32 -7.38
C SER A 145 -13.85 5.31 -7.07
N VAL A 146 -15.01 4.79 -6.66
CA VAL A 146 -16.14 5.59 -6.18
C VAL A 146 -16.17 5.52 -4.66
N SER A 147 -15.99 6.66 -3.98
CA SER A 147 -16.02 6.73 -2.52
C SER A 147 -17.46 6.71 -1.99
N ALA A 148 -17.65 6.14 -0.81
CA ALA A 148 -18.87 6.32 -0.04
C ALA A 148 -18.81 7.62 0.77
N THR A 149 -19.96 8.27 0.99
CA THR A 149 -20.04 9.49 1.80
C THR A 149 -21.35 9.58 2.54
N THR A 150 -21.32 10.17 3.75
CA THR A 150 -22.53 10.51 4.52
C THR A 150 -23.12 11.87 4.16
N ARG A 151 -22.49 12.59 3.22
CA ARG A 151 -23.00 13.85 2.69
C ARG A 151 -24.17 13.60 1.74
N ALA A 152 -25.22 14.40 1.85
CA ALA A 152 -26.30 14.37 0.87
C ALA A 152 -25.80 14.71 -0.55
N PRO A 153 -26.39 14.11 -1.61
CA PRO A 153 -26.01 14.41 -2.98
C PRO A 153 -26.29 15.87 -3.34
N ARG A 154 -25.40 16.47 -4.12
CA ARG A 154 -25.61 17.80 -4.71
C ARG A 154 -26.41 17.69 -6.02
N PRO A 155 -27.01 18.78 -6.51
CA PRO A 155 -27.68 18.77 -7.81
C PRO A 155 -26.73 18.27 -8.91
N GLY A 156 -27.18 17.24 -9.66
CA GLY A 156 -26.39 16.62 -10.72
C GLY A 156 -25.48 15.46 -10.30
N GLU A 157 -25.33 15.19 -9.01
CA GLU A 157 -24.60 14.00 -8.54
C GLU A 157 -25.50 12.76 -8.61
N ILE A 158 -24.93 11.64 -9.05
CA ILE A 158 -25.62 10.37 -9.24
C ILE A 158 -24.98 9.34 -8.31
N ASP A 159 -25.84 8.63 -7.57
CA ASP A 159 -25.41 7.53 -6.67
C ASP A 159 -24.73 6.41 -7.46
N GLY A 160 -23.64 5.87 -6.90
CA GLY A 160 -22.81 4.83 -7.53
C GLY A 160 -21.94 5.33 -8.69
N VAL A 161 -22.04 6.61 -9.09
CA VAL A 161 -21.22 7.22 -10.15
C VAL A 161 -20.25 8.25 -9.59
N HIS A 162 -20.78 9.21 -8.82
CA HIS A 162 -19.97 10.25 -8.19
C HIS A 162 -19.55 9.84 -6.78
N TYR A 163 -20.49 9.30 -6.02
CA TYR A 163 -20.33 8.73 -4.69
C TYR A 163 -21.37 7.63 -4.47
N PHE A 164 -21.09 6.72 -3.51
CA PHE A 164 -22.11 5.95 -2.84
C PHE A 164 -22.63 6.80 -1.68
N PHE A 165 -23.86 7.30 -1.78
CA PHE A 165 -24.47 8.13 -0.73
C PHE A 165 -25.11 7.23 0.32
N VAL A 166 -24.49 7.13 1.49
CA VAL A 166 -24.91 6.24 2.58
C VAL A 166 -25.35 7.03 3.82
N THR A 167 -26.14 6.42 4.69
CA THR A 167 -26.47 7.01 5.99
C THR A 167 -25.29 6.89 6.97
N ASP A 168 -25.33 7.63 8.08
CA ASP A 168 -24.32 7.51 9.12
C ASP A 168 -24.30 6.11 9.73
N GLU A 169 -25.46 5.49 9.94
CA GLU A 169 -25.60 4.13 10.45
C GLU A 169 -24.99 3.09 9.49
N GLU A 170 -25.21 3.24 8.19
CA GLU A 170 -24.63 2.35 7.18
C GLU A 170 -23.12 2.53 7.11
N PHE A 171 -22.62 3.76 7.20
CA PHE A 171 -21.18 4.01 7.26
C PHE A 171 -20.54 3.38 8.50
N ASP A 172 -21.22 3.44 9.67
CA ASP A 172 -20.77 2.79 10.91
C ASP A 172 -20.72 1.27 10.76
N ARG A 173 -21.73 0.67 10.10
CA ARG A 173 -21.74 -0.76 9.78
C ARG A 173 -20.54 -1.12 8.92
N MET A 174 -20.32 -0.39 7.83
CA MET A 174 -19.19 -0.62 6.91
C MET A 174 -17.83 -0.51 7.62
N LEU A 175 -17.70 0.44 8.56
CA LEU A 175 -16.50 0.56 9.40
C LEU A 175 -16.30 -0.67 10.30
N ALA A 176 -17.36 -1.10 11.00
CA ALA A 176 -17.31 -2.25 11.90
C ALA A 176 -16.95 -3.55 11.15
N GLU A 177 -17.39 -3.69 9.91
CA GLU A 177 -17.11 -4.83 9.04
C GLU A 177 -15.80 -4.71 8.24
N SER A 178 -15.03 -3.63 8.46
CA SER A 178 -13.74 -3.37 7.77
C SER A 178 -13.87 -3.32 6.24
N GLU A 179 -14.99 -2.80 5.76
CA GLU A 179 -15.31 -2.70 4.33
C GLU A 179 -14.59 -1.55 3.62
N PHE A 180 -13.91 -0.66 4.34
CA PHE A 180 -13.13 0.43 3.74
C PHE A 180 -11.64 0.09 3.59
N LEU A 181 -11.03 0.60 2.53
CA LEU A 181 -9.57 0.68 2.35
C LEU A 181 -8.98 1.83 3.16
N GLU A 182 -9.67 2.95 3.15
CA GLU A 182 -9.39 4.17 3.88
C GLU A 182 -10.70 4.90 4.19
N TRP A 183 -10.69 5.77 5.20
CA TRP A 183 -11.79 6.68 5.48
C TRP A 183 -11.30 7.91 6.25
N ALA A 184 -12.05 9.02 6.14
CA ALA A 184 -11.76 10.25 6.85
C ALA A 184 -13.04 11.04 7.14
N THR A 185 -12.99 11.86 8.19
CA THR A 185 -14.00 12.89 8.42
C THR A 185 -13.49 14.21 7.85
N VAL A 186 -14.23 14.77 6.91
CA VAL A 186 -13.88 16.00 6.21
C VAL A 186 -14.69 17.17 6.77
N HIS A 187 -14.01 18.28 7.09
CA HIS A 187 -14.59 19.49 7.68
C HIS A 187 -15.41 19.26 8.96
N ASN A 188 -15.07 18.24 9.74
CA ASN A 188 -15.77 17.83 10.96
C ASN A 188 -17.30 17.61 10.79
N ALA A 189 -17.74 17.33 9.57
CA ALA A 189 -19.17 17.24 9.24
C ALA A 189 -19.53 15.94 8.52
N TYR A 190 -18.77 15.54 7.51
CA TYR A 190 -19.13 14.41 6.64
C TYR A 190 -18.01 13.41 6.57
N ARG A 191 -18.40 12.14 6.47
CA ARG A 191 -17.46 11.03 6.34
C ARG A 191 -17.34 10.62 4.88
N TYR A 192 -16.13 10.25 4.50
CA TYR A 192 -15.80 9.71 3.19
C TYR A 192 -14.95 8.47 3.39
N GLY A 193 -15.08 7.49 2.52
CA GLY A 193 -14.23 6.31 2.55
C GLY A 193 -14.29 5.55 1.24
N THR A 194 -13.24 4.84 0.89
CA THR A 194 -13.17 4.03 -0.32
C THR A 194 -13.57 2.59 -0.01
N PRO A 195 -14.74 2.10 -0.53
CA PRO A 195 -15.15 0.73 -0.33
C PRO A 195 -14.15 -0.25 -0.93
N ARG A 196 -13.78 -1.27 -0.16
CA ARG A 196 -12.75 -2.25 -0.53
C ARG A 196 -13.19 -3.15 -1.68
N THR A 197 -14.40 -3.67 -1.62
CA THR A 197 -14.89 -4.70 -2.55
C THR A 197 -14.87 -4.26 -4.01
N PRO A 198 -15.45 -3.10 -4.41
CA PRO A 198 -15.40 -2.66 -5.81
C PRO A 198 -13.98 -2.48 -6.34
N VAL A 199 -13.06 -1.98 -5.51
CA VAL A 199 -11.65 -1.79 -5.87
C VAL A 199 -10.96 -3.12 -6.14
N LEU A 200 -11.16 -4.11 -5.27
CA LEU A 200 -10.55 -5.44 -5.43
C LEU A 200 -11.15 -6.21 -6.62
N GLU A 201 -12.44 -6.06 -6.87
CA GLU A 201 -13.12 -6.68 -8.02
C GLU A 201 -12.61 -6.10 -9.34
N ALA A 202 -12.51 -4.78 -9.46
CA ALA A 202 -11.95 -4.11 -10.65
C ALA A 202 -10.50 -4.54 -10.90
N SER A 203 -9.69 -4.58 -9.84
CA SER A 203 -8.30 -5.04 -9.89
C SER A 203 -8.22 -6.52 -10.30
N ALA A 204 -9.06 -7.39 -9.76
CA ALA A 204 -9.12 -8.82 -10.13
C ALA A 204 -9.54 -9.06 -11.59
N GLN A 205 -10.27 -8.11 -12.19
CA GLN A 205 -10.61 -8.10 -13.62
C GLN A 205 -9.48 -7.58 -14.52
N GLY A 206 -8.32 -7.21 -13.94
CA GLY A 206 -7.18 -6.68 -14.67
C GLY A 206 -7.30 -5.21 -15.05
N GLN A 207 -8.24 -4.47 -14.49
CA GLN A 207 -8.37 -3.04 -14.72
C GLN A 207 -7.29 -2.27 -13.97
N LEU A 208 -6.82 -1.17 -14.56
CA LEU A 208 -5.98 -0.20 -13.88
C LEU A 208 -6.84 0.59 -12.90
N VAL A 209 -6.66 0.40 -11.60
CA VAL A 209 -7.50 1.06 -10.58
C VAL A 209 -6.81 2.28 -10.01
N LEU A 210 -7.48 3.43 -10.06
CA LEU A 210 -7.02 4.71 -9.55
C LEU A 210 -7.88 5.18 -8.38
N LEU A 211 -7.27 5.40 -7.22
CA LEU A 211 -7.88 6.08 -6.08
C LEU A 211 -7.44 7.55 -6.06
N GLU A 212 -8.41 8.47 -6.12
CA GLU A 212 -8.19 9.89 -5.88
C GLU A 212 -8.60 10.22 -4.44
N ILE A 213 -7.61 10.37 -3.55
CA ILE A 213 -7.84 10.56 -2.12
C ILE A 213 -6.91 11.64 -1.53
N ASP A 214 -7.09 11.98 -0.28
CA ASP A 214 -6.21 12.88 0.44
C ASP A 214 -4.97 12.15 1.01
N LEU A 215 -4.06 12.88 1.64
CA LEU A 215 -2.84 12.32 2.21
C LEU A 215 -3.12 11.36 3.37
N GLN A 216 -4.16 11.63 4.17
CA GLN A 216 -4.52 10.75 5.28
C GLN A 216 -5.03 9.41 4.74
N GLY A 217 -5.86 9.44 3.71
CA GLY A 217 -6.34 8.24 3.01
C GLY A 217 -5.18 7.47 2.35
N ALA A 218 -4.26 8.18 1.68
CA ALA A 218 -3.08 7.56 1.06
C ALA A 218 -2.23 6.77 2.08
N ARG A 219 -2.01 7.33 3.26
CA ARG A 219 -1.30 6.64 4.36
C ARG A 219 -2.06 5.42 4.86
N GLN A 220 -3.40 5.47 4.95
CA GLN A 220 -4.21 4.30 5.33
C GLN A 220 -4.13 3.21 4.26
N VAL A 221 -4.26 3.58 2.97
CA VAL A 221 -4.12 2.62 1.86
C VAL A 221 -2.73 2.00 1.84
N SER A 222 -1.66 2.75 2.08
CA SER A 222 -0.29 2.22 2.13
C SER A 222 -0.08 1.14 3.21
N VAL A 223 -0.88 1.20 4.27
CA VAL A 223 -0.88 0.17 5.34
C VAL A 223 -1.78 -1.00 4.97
N ALA A 224 -2.97 -0.73 4.45
CA ALA A 224 -3.97 -1.74 4.09
C ALA A 224 -3.57 -2.55 2.85
N MET A 225 -2.91 -1.91 1.89
CA MET A 225 -2.45 -2.47 0.61
C MET A 225 -0.99 -2.04 0.33
N PRO A 226 0.01 -2.71 0.90
CA PRO A 226 1.42 -2.32 0.78
C PRO A 226 1.98 -2.34 -0.65
N ASP A 227 1.32 -3.06 -1.56
CA ASP A 227 1.66 -3.12 -2.98
C ASP A 227 1.06 -1.97 -3.79
N ALA A 228 0.18 -1.14 -3.18
CA ALA A 228 -0.38 0.02 -3.84
C ALA A 228 0.73 1.01 -4.20
N ARG A 229 0.70 1.52 -5.43
CA ARG A 229 1.62 2.56 -5.88
C ARG A 229 1.09 3.92 -5.48
N LEU A 230 1.88 4.67 -4.73
CA LEU A 230 1.53 6.00 -4.25
C LEU A 230 2.13 7.06 -5.18
N VAL A 231 1.29 7.85 -5.82
CA VAL A 231 1.69 8.94 -6.71
C VAL A 231 1.28 10.28 -6.12
N PHE A 232 2.26 11.16 -5.94
CA PHE A 232 2.03 12.52 -5.46
C PHE A 232 1.85 13.47 -6.63
N LEU A 233 0.73 14.19 -6.67
CA LEU A 233 0.53 15.26 -7.62
C LEU A 233 1.02 16.57 -7.02
N ALA A 234 2.07 17.15 -7.60
CA ALA A 234 2.66 18.41 -7.18
C ALA A 234 2.21 19.58 -8.06
N PRO A 235 2.08 20.79 -7.54
CA PRO A 235 1.89 21.98 -8.36
C PRO A 235 3.21 22.32 -9.08
N PRO A 236 3.16 23.03 -10.21
CA PRO A 236 4.38 23.46 -10.90
C PRO A 236 5.21 24.45 -10.07
N THR A 237 4.55 25.29 -9.29
CA THR A 237 5.19 26.22 -8.35
C THR A 237 4.33 26.43 -7.12
N TRP A 238 4.93 26.90 -6.01
CA TRP A 238 4.20 27.33 -4.84
C TRP A 238 3.21 28.45 -5.16
N ASP A 239 3.63 29.45 -5.94
CA ASP A 239 2.79 30.60 -6.30
C ASP A 239 1.55 30.19 -7.10
N GLU A 240 1.67 29.17 -7.95
CA GLU A 240 0.54 28.62 -8.68
C GLU A 240 -0.47 27.95 -7.72
N LEU A 241 0.03 27.19 -6.75
CA LEU A 241 -0.83 26.57 -5.74
C LEU A 241 -1.55 27.62 -4.91
N VAL A 242 -0.81 28.66 -4.45
CA VAL A 242 -1.39 29.78 -3.72
C VAL A 242 -2.49 30.47 -4.52
N ARG A 243 -2.26 30.74 -5.80
CA ARG A 243 -3.25 31.35 -6.68
C ARG A 243 -4.53 30.51 -6.81
N ARG A 244 -4.38 29.18 -6.93
CA ARG A 244 -5.51 28.24 -6.99
C ARG A 244 -6.26 28.13 -5.66
N LEU A 245 -5.55 28.22 -4.52
CA LEU A 245 -6.13 28.19 -3.18
C LEU A 245 -6.91 29.44 -2.84
N ILE A 246 -6.41 30.64 -3.19
CA ILE A 246 -6.97 31.93 -2.85
C ILE A 246 -7.96 32.44 -3.93
N GLY A 247 -7.91 31.89 -5.12
CA GLY A 247 -8.52 32.43 -6.36
C GLY A 247 -10.05 32.59 -6.40
N ARG A 248 -10.78 32.31 -5.31
CA ARG A 248 -12.23 32.54 -5.22
C ARG A 248 -12.63 33.75 -4.35
N GLY A 249 -11.68 34.41 -3.68
CA GLY A 249 -11.86 35.74 -3.09
C GLY A 249 -12.94 35.92 -2.00
N THR A 250 -13.57 34.85 -1.53
CA THR A 250 -14.70 34.91 -0.60
C THR A 250 -14.31 34.55 0.85
N GLU A 251 -13.03 34.26 1.10
CA GLU A 251 -12.54 33.71 2.38
C GLU A 251 -11.86 34.82 3.22
N SER A 252 -11.95 34.70 4.55
CA SER A 252 -11.23 35.59 5.46
C SER A 252 -9.72 35.37 5.37
N ALA A 253 -8.93 36.40 5.76
CA ALA A 253 -7.48 36.31 5.78
C ALA A 253 -6.98 35.15 6.67
N GLU A 254 -7.64 34.90 7.80
CA GLU A 254 -7.32 33.79 8.73
C GLU A 254 -7.56 32.41 8.08
N GLU A 255 -8.64 32.27 7.32
CA GLU A 255 -8.94 31.05 6.57
C GLU A 255 -7.91 30.79 5.48
N GLN A 256 -7.50 31.83 4.75
CA GLN A 256 -6.43 31.74 3.74
C GLN A 256 -5.10 31.32 4.35
N GLU A 257 -4.69 31.92 5.49
CA GLU A 257 -3.46 31.57 6.17
C GLU A 257 -3.46 30.13 6.67
N ARG A 258 -4.58 29.66 7.22
CA ARG A 258 -4.76 28.27 7.63
C ARG A 258 -4.60 27.30 6.44
N ARG A 259 -5.23 27.60 5.30
CA ARG A 259 -5.12 26.78 4.08
C ARG A 259 -3.70 26.75 3.52
N LEU A 260 -3.01 27.87 3.53
CA LEU A 260 -1.61 27.94 3.09
C LEU A 260 -0.68 27.13 4.01
N THR A 261 -0.92 27.20 5.31
CA THR A 261 -0.17 26.41 6.30
C THR A 261 -0.41 24.90 6.08
N THR A 262 -1.65 24.50 5.87
CA THR A 262 -2.01 23.10 5.55
C THR A 262 -1.32 22.65 4.25
N ALA A 263 -1.39 23.46 3.19
CA ALA A 263 -0.78 23.14 1.89
C ALA A 263 0.75 22.99 1.97
N LYS A 264 1.44 23.76 2.80
CA LYS A 264 2.88 23.57 3.05
C LYS A 264 3.18 22.22 3.70
N GLY A 265 2.38 21.83 4.69
CA GLY A 265 2.49 20.52 5.32
C GLY A 265 2.19 19.38 4.35
N GLU A 266 1.18 19.58 3.48
CA GLU A 266 0.82 18.61 2.44
C GLU A 266 1.94 18.44 1.40
N LEU A 267 2.61 19.52 0.97
CA LEU A 267 3.75 19.45 0.05
C LEU A 267 4.95 18.70 0.64
N ALA A 268 5.20 18.86 1.93
CA ALA A 268 6.30 18.15 2.60
C ALA A 268 6.09 16.62 2.63
N ALA A 269 4.85 16.14 2.46
CA ALA A 269 4.55 14.72 2.41
C ALA A 269 4.92 14.04 1.08
N ALA A 270 5.40 14.78 0.06
CA ALA A 270 5.80 14.20 -1.23
C ALA A 270 6.85 13.09 -1.09
N GLU A 271 7.75 13.19 -0.11
CA GLU A 271 8.78 12.18 0.17
C GLU A 271 8.23 10.83 0.67
N GLU A 272 6.95 10.78 1.08
CA GLU A 272 6.27 9.56 1.52
C GLU A 272 5.76 8.71 0.34
N PHE A 273 5.82 9.23 -0.89
CA PHE A 273 5.25 8.65 -2.10
C PHE A 273 6.33 7.99 -2.96
N ASP A 274 5.90 7.02 -3.77
CA ASP A 274 6.79 6.29 -4.67
C ASP A 274 7.21 7.15 -5.87
N GLU A 275 6.28 7.99 -6.37
CA GLU A 275 6.47 8.84 -7.55
C GLU A 275 5.86 10.22 -7.33
N THR A 276 6.43 11.23 -7.98
CA THR A 276 5.88 12.59 -7.99
C THR A 276 5.66 13.06 -9.43
N ILE A 277 4.44 13.53 -9.73
CA ILE A 277 4.05 14.13 -11.01
C ILE A 277 3.78 15.61 -10.78
N VAL A 278 4.40 16.46 -11.59
CA VAL A 278 4.08 17.90 -11.61
C VAL A 278 2.89 18.15 -12.52
N ASN A 279 1.84 18.80 -11.99
CA ASN A 279 0.65 19.17 -12.74
C ASN A 279 0.78 20.58 -13.34
N ASP A 280 1.62 20.68 -14.34
CA ASP A 280 1.79 21.86 -15.19
C ASP A 280 0.73 21.88 -16.30
N GLU A 281 0.48 20.74 -16.93
CA GLU A 281 -0.54 20.49 -17.93
C GLU A 281 -1.31 19.21 -17.59
N VAL A 282 -2.65 19.30 -17.55
CA VAL A 282 -3.53 18.21 -17.12
C VAL A 282 -3.37 16.95 -17.98
N ALA A 283 -3.27 17.13 -19.31
CA ALA A 283 -3.12 16.03 -20.25
C ALA A 283 -1.81 15.27 -20.03
N LEU A 284 -0.69 15.99 -19.88
CA LEU A 284 0.63 15.40 -19.61
C LEU A 284 0.70 14.73 -18.24
N ALA A 285 0.11 15.35 -17.22
CA ALA A 285 0.03 14.74 -15.89
C ALA A 285 -0.79 13.45 -15.91
N ALA A 286 -1.90 13.41 -16.64
CA ALA A 286 -2.71 12.22 -16.83
C ALA A 286 -1.97 11.12 -17.60
N GLU A 287 -1.27 11.46 -18.68
CA GLU A 287 -0.47 10.52 -19.48
C GLU A 287 0.64 9.88 -18.63
N ARG A 288 1.39 10.68 -17.87
CA ARG A 288 2.43 10.20 -16.95
C ARG A 288 1.85 9.28 -15.87
N LEU A 289 0.70 9.63 -15.31
CA LEU A 289 0.04 8.81 -14.31
C LEU A 289 -0.39 7.45 -14.90
N VAL A 290 -0.99 7.44 -16.08
CA VAL A 290 -1.41 6.20 -16.74
C VAL A 290 -0.20 5.34 -17.14
N ALA A 291 0.90 5.94 -17.61
CA ALA A 291 2.16 5.23 -17.86
C ALA A 291 2.69 4.53 -16.60
N ILE A 292 2.68 5.25 -15.44
CA ILE A 292 3.04 4.66 -14.15
C ILE A 292 2.11 3.50 -13.80
N MET A 293 0.79 3.64 -14.00
CA MET A 293 -0.20 2.59 -13.74
C MET A 293 0.04 1.34 -14.59
N ARG A 294 0.49 1.50 -15.82
CA ARG A 294 0.88 0.40 -16.74
C ARG A 294 2.23 -0.22 -16.39
N GLY A 295 2.99 0.35 -15.46
CA GLY A 295 4.35 -0.06 -15.14
C GLY A 295 5.40 0.39 -16.17
N GLU A 296 5.05 1.35 -17.01
CA GLU A 296 5.93 1.99 -17.96
C GLU A 296 6.77 3.07 -17.25
N LYS A 297 7.98 3.33 -17.77
CA LYS A 297 8.74 4.49 -17.28
C LYS A 297 8.17 5.73 -17.95
N PRO A 298 7.66 6.72 -17.20
CA PRO A 298 7.23 7.96 -17.82
C PRO A 298 8.40 8.62 -18.55
N GLU A 299 8.15 9.09 -19.77
CA GLU A 299 9.14 9.91 -20.47
C GLU A 299 9.38 11.20 -19.68
N ALA A 300 10.66 11.61 -19.63
CA ALA A 300 11.13 12.71 -18.80
C ALA A 300 10.59 14.08 -19.24
#